data_88ef043cf74b9a6495adc24af3473f00
#
_entry.id   88ef043cf74b9a6495adc24af3473f00
#
_cell.length_a   1.000
_cell.length_b   1.000
_cell.length_c   1.000
_cell.angle_alpha   90.00
_cell.angle_beta   90.00
_cell.angle_gamma   90.00
#
_symmetry.space_group_name_H-M   'P 1'
#
loop_
_entity.id
_entity.type
_entity.pdbx_description
1 polymer ?
#
loop_
_entity_poly.entity_id
_entity_poly.type
_entity_poly.pdbx_seq_one_letter_code
_entity_poly.pdbx_strand_id
1 'polypeptide(L)'
;VELAARRLRLKMALEDLREMKGFGTELVSIIIPPDRQVSDARSLLQNEHGQAANIKSKGTRKNVQGAIDSALSSLSKIKNAGENGIALFVGSIIVGNNRNRMINVLVEDPPQPLLSFRYRCDSTFELTQLEDMLIDKKSYGLFVIDRSEAAFGIATGKRIHVQEHLVSNIMGKHRQGCLLYTSPSPRDKRQ
;
A
#
# COMPACT_ATOMS: atom_id res chain seq x y z
N VAL A 1 0.05 9.73 -20.12
CA VAL A 1 -1.27 10.44 -20.05
C VAL A 1 -2.16 9.75 -19.01
N GLU A 2 -2.28 8.44 -19.01
CA GLU A 2 -3.19 7.71 -18.11
C GLU A 2 -2.80 7.81 -16.63
N LEU A 3 -1.52 7.71 -16.27
CA LEU A 3 -1.06 7.85 -14.88
C LEU A 3 -1.36 9.25 -14.32
N ALA A 4 -1.18 10.30 -15.13
CA ALA A 4 -1.51 11.66 -14.72
C ALA A 4 -3.02 11.84 -14.47
N ALA A 5 -3.84 11.22 -15.31
CA ALA A 5 -5.30 11.22 -15.14
C ALA A 5 -5.74 10.46 -13.88
N ARG A 6 -5.11 9.31 -13.58
CA ARG A 6 -5.34 8.56 -12.32
C ARG A 6 -4.95 9.40 -11.10
N ARG A 7 -3.79 10.08 -11.13
CA ARG A 7 -3.35 10.97 -10.04
C ARG A 7 -4.32 12.13 -9.84
N LEU A 8 -4.83 12.74 -10.92
CA LEU A 8 -5.77 13.84 -10.81
C LEU A 8 -7.12 13.38 -10.21
N ARG A 9 -7.67 12.26 -10.70
CA ARG A 9 -8.90 11.68 -10.13
C ARG A 9 -8.75 11.36 -8.64
N LEU A 10 -7.62 10.73 -8.26
CA LEU A 10 -7.32 10.46 -6.86
C LEU A 10 -7.24 11.74 -6.03
N LYS A 11 -6.55 12.77 -6.53
CA LYS A 11 -6.41 14.06 -5.84
C LYS A 11 -7.78 14.68 -5.56
N MET A 12 -8.66 14.75 -6.56
CA MET A 12 -10.02 15.28 -6.40
C MET A 12 -10.83 14.47 -5.38
N ALA A 13 -10.79 13.15 -5.46
CA ALA A 13 -11.49 12.30 -4.49
C ALA A 13 -10.98 12.50 -3.05
N LEU A 14 -9.67 12.67 -2.87
CA LEU A 14 -9.08 12.89 -1.54
C LEU A 14 -9.39 14.29 -0.99
N GLU A 15 -9.45 15.31 -1.82
CA GLU A 15 -9.87 16.66 -1.42
C GLU A 15 -11.28 16.62 -0.83
N ASP A 16 -12.21 15.95 -1.51
CA ASP A 16 -13.59 15.78 -1.02
C ASP A 16 -13.63 14.96 0.28
N LEU A 17 -12.93 13.82 0.34
CA LEU A 17 -12.95 12.91 1.49
C LEU A 17 -12.33 13.52 2.76
N ARG A 18 -11.35 14.41 2.64
CA ARG A 18 -10.73 15.11 3.78
C ARG A 18 -11.67 16.03 4.52
N GLU A 19 -12.58 16.67 3.81
CA GLU A 19 -13.57 17.59 4.38
C GLU A 19 -14.72 16.85 5.08
N MET A 20 -14.88 15.55 4.83
CA MET A 20 -15.98 14.76 5.36
C MET A 20 -15.71 14.33 6.79
N LYS A 21 -16.70 14.55 7.67
CA LYS A 21 -16.66 14.16 9.07
C LYS A 21 -17.94 13.46 9.49
N GLY A 22 -17.80 12.43 10.33
CA GLY A 22 -18.90 11.73 10.97
C GLY A 22 -19.09 12.18 12.43
N PHE A 23 -20.20 11.83 13.05
CA PHE A 23 -20.46 12.13 14.47
C PHE A 23 -19.65 11.26 15.44
N GLY A 24 -19.14 10.12 14.99
CA GLY A 24 -18.40 9.18 15.81
C GLY A 24 -17.69 8.20 14.90
N THR A 25 -17.74 6.92 15.19
CA THR A 25 -17.12 5.86 14.38
C THR A 25 -17.99 5.42 13.18
N GLU A 26 -18.61 6.38 12.52
CA GLU A 26 -19.62 6.12 11.48
C GLU A 26 -19.04 6.09 10.06
N LEU A 27 -17.76 6.46 9.91
CA LEU A 27 -17.07 6.44 8.63
C LEU A 27 -16.21 5.18 8.52
N VAL A 28 -16.51 4.39 7.51
CA VAL A 28 -15.86 3.11 7.23
C VAL A 28 -14.90 3.28 6.07
N SER A 29 -13.63 2.99 6.31
CA SER A 29 -12.56 2.95 5.31
C SER A 29 -12.12 1.52 5.10
N ILE A 30 -12.13 1.06 3.85
CA ILE A 30 -11.72 -0.29 3.46
C ILE A 30 -10.70 -0.16 2.34
N ILE A 31 -9.50 -0.66 2.57
CA ILE A 31 -8.42 -0.67 1.59
C ILE A 31 -8.06 -2.12 1.30
N ILE A 32 -8.19 -2.54 0.05
CA ILE A 32 -7.94 -3.91 -0.41
C ILE A 32 -6.79 -3.87 -1.40
N PRO A 33 -5.61 -4.41 -1.05
CA PRO A 33 -4.47 -4.49 -1.95
C PRO A 33 -4.72 -5.54 -3.06
N PRO A 34 -3.94 -5.50 -4.16
CA PRO A 34 -4.17 -6.37 -5.33
C PRO A 34 -3.97 -7.86 -5.05
N ASP A 35 -3.17 -8.21 -4.05
CA ASP A 35 -2.87 -9.59 -3.64
C ASP A 35 -3.95 -10.21 -2.73
N ARG A 36 -4.96 -9.43 -2.32
CA ARG A 36 -6.02 -9.90 -1.44
C ARG A 36 -7.35 -10.06 -2.18
N GLN A 37 -8.05 -11.14 -1.85
CA GLN A 37 -9.36 -11.39 -2.43
C GLN A 37 -10.44 -10.46 -1.85
N VAL A 38 -11.31 -9.96 -2.71
CA VAL A 38 -12.46 -9.11 -2.30
C VAL A 38 -13.44 -9.90 -1.43
N SER A 39 -13.54 -11.23 -1.62
CA SER A 39 -14.34 -12.12 -0.78
C SER A 39 -13.94 -12.08 0.70
N ASP A 40 -12.64 -11.96 1.00
CA ASP A 40 -12.15 -11.92 2.38
C ASP A 40 -12.58 -10.63 3.08
N ALA A 41 -12.52 -9.51 2.35
CA ALA A 41 -13.01 -8.23 2.83
C ALA A 41 -14.53 -8.26 3.10
N ARG A 42 -15.29 -8.92 2.21
CA ARG A 42 -16.74 -9.11 2.40
C ARG A 42 -17.05 -9.96 3.64
N SER A 43 -16.33 -11.06 3.84
CA SER A 43 -16.51 -11.93 5.01
C SER A 43 -16.20 -11.18 6.31
N LEU A 44 -15.13 -10.37 6.32
CA LEU A 44 -14.81 -9.52 7.46
C LEU A 44 -15.93 -8.52 7.74
N LEU A 45 -16.46 -7.84 6.72
CA LEU A 45 -17.55 -6.87 6.89
C LEU A 45 -18.84 -7.51 7.40
N GLN A 46 -19.16 -8.74 6.99
CA GLN A 46 -20.31 -9.47 7.51
C GLN A 46 -20.16 -9.76 9.01
N ASN A 47 -18.96 -10.13 9.46
CA ASN A 47 -18.67 -10.31 10.88
C ASN A 47 -18.78 -8.98 11.65
N GLU A 48 -18.21 -7.90 11.11
CA GLU A 48 -18.29 -6.56 11.70
C GLU A 48 -19.72 -6.04 11.79
N HIS A 49 -20.56 -6.31 10.77
CA HIS A 49 -21.99 -5.99 10.82
C HIS A 49 -22.69 -6.64 12.01
N GLY A 50 -22.38 -7.93 12.28
CA GLY A 50 -22.89 -8.63 13.44
C GLY A 50 -22.43 -8.01 14.75
N GLN A 51 -21.14 -7.63 14.85
CA GLN A 51 -20.58 -6.99 16.05
C GLN A 51 -21.14 -5.58 16.27
N ALA A 52 -21.43 -4.84 15.20
CA ALA A 52 -22.03 -3.51 15.27
C ALA A 52 -23.40 -3.50 15.97
N ALA A 53 -24.10 -4.65 16.06
CA ALA A 53 -25.34 -4.79 16.84
C ALA A 53 -25.14 -4.48 18.34
N ASN A 54 -23.91 -4.62 18.86
CA ASN A 54 -23.57 -4.36 20.27
C ASN A 54 -23.33 -2.88 20.57
N ILE A 55 -23.36 -1.99 19.57
CA ILE A 55 -23.18 -0.54 19.77
C ILE A 55 -24.37 0.00 20.59
N LYS A 56 -24.07 0.61 21.73
CA LYS A 56 -25.10 1.11 22.69
C LYS A 56 -25.96 2.22 22.08
N SER A 57 -25.35 3.18 21.37
CA SER A 57 -26.09 4.26 20.71
C SER A 57 -26.88 3.73 19.52
N LYS A 58 -28.21 3.83 19.57
CA LYS A 58 -29.10 3.39 18.50
C LYS A 58 -28.82 4.12 17.16
N GLY A 59 -28.53 5.42 17.22
CA GLY A 59 -28.21 6.23 16.04
C GLY A 59 -26.90 5.78 15.38
N THR A 60 -25.83 5.72 16.18
CA THR A 60 -24.51 5.27 15.71
C THR A 60 -24.57 3.84 15.16
N ARG A 61 -25.25 2.92 15.87
CA ARG A 61 -25.45 1.55 15.40
C ARG A 61 -26.11 1.51 14.03
N LYS A 62 -27.22 2.24 13.83
CA LYS A 62 -27.92 2.29 12.54
C LYS A 62 -27.02 2.85 11.43
N ASN A 63 -26.26 3.89 11.71
CA ASN A 63 -25.37 4.50 10.74
C ASN A 63 -24.20 3.59 10.36
N VAL A 64 -23.58 2.93 11.34
CA VAL A 64 -22.48 1.96 11.10
C VAL A 64 -22.98 0.74 10.33
N GLN A 65 -24.11 0.14 10.73
CA GLN A 65 -24.69 -0.98 10.00
C GLN A 65 -25.06 -0.59 8.56
N GLY A 66 -25.70 0.57 8.37
CA GLY A 66 -26.02 1.09 7.03
C GLY A 66 -24.78 1.36 6.17
N ALA A 67 -23.68 1.82 6.78
CA ALA A 67 -22.40 1.99 6.08
C ALA A 67 -21.82 0.63 5.64
N ILE A 68 -21.84 -0.37 6.53
CA ILE A 68 -21.35 -1.72 6.21
C ILE A 68 -22.22 -2.37 5.14
N ASP A 69 -23.55 -2.23 5.18
CA ASP A 69 -24.46 -2.76 4.15
C ASP A 69 -24.19 -2.11 2.79
N SER A 70 -23.98 -0.80 2.77
CA SER A 70 -23.61 -0.08 1.56
C SER A 70 -22.25 -0.54 0.99
N ALA A 71 -21.27 -0.78 1.88
CA ALA A 71 -19.97 -1.31 1.51
C ALA A 71 -20.08 -2.72 0.92
N LEU A 72 -20.83 -3.61 1.57
CA LEU A 72 -21.11 -4.97 1.06
C LEU A 72 -21.78 -4.96 -0.31
N SER A 73 -22.75 -4.06 -0.51
CA SER A 73 -23.42 -3.87 -1.80
C SER A 73 -22.44 -3.44 -2.89
N SER A 74 -21.53 -2.52 -2.60
CA SER A 74 -20.49 -2.08 -3.55
C SER A 74 -19.51 -3.21 -3.87
N LEU A 75 -18.99 -3.88 -2.85
CA LEU A 75 -18.04 -4.98 -3.03
C LEU A 75 -18.66 -6.21 -3.71
N SER A 76 -19.99 -6.39 -3.65
CA SER A 76 -20.64 -7.49 -4.35
C SER A 76 -20.58 -7.40 -5.87
N LYS A 77 -20.40 -6.18 -6.40
CA LYS A 77 -20.28 -5.89 -7.84
C LYS A 77 -18.85 -6.07 -8.35
N ILE A 78 -17.87 -6.17 -7.44
CA ILE A 78 -16.46 -6.23 -7.75
C ILE A 78 -15.96 -7.68 -7.59
N LYS A 79 -15.41 -8.25 -8.67
CA LYS A 79 -14.91 -9.64 -8.67
C LYS A 79 -13.48 -9.72 -8.11
N ASN A 80 -12.64 -8.76 -8.46
CA ASN A 80 -11.23 -8.69 -8.01
C ASN A 80 -10.82 -7.24 -7.75
N ALA A 81 -9.75 -7.06 -7.01
CA ALA A 81 -9.24 -5.74 -6.64
C ALA A 81 -8.47 -5.01 -7.76
N GLY A 82 -8.33 -5.62 -8.95
CA GLY A 82 -7.54 -5.05 -10.05
C GLY A 82 -6.03 -5.09 -9.78
N GLU A 83 -5.25 -4.45 -10.65
CA GLU A 83 -3.79 -4.46 -10.58
C GLU A 83 -3.22 -3.63 -9.41
N ASN A 84 -3.90 -2.56 -9.04
CA ASN A 84 -3.44 -1.64 -8.00
C ASN A 84 -4.24 -1.71 -6.70
N GLY A 85 -5.25 -2.57 -6.64
CA GLY A 85 -6.15 -2.64 -5.50
C GLY A 85 -7.31 -1.64 -5.59
N ILE A 86 -8.17 -1.65 -4.58
CA ILE A 86 -9.31 -0.75 -4.45
C ILE A 86 -9.40 -0.16 -3.06
N ALA A 87 -9.90 1.07 -2.95
CA ALA A 87 -10.26 1.68 -1.68
C ALA A 87 -11.72 2.11 -1.70
N LEU A 88 -12.44 1.80 -0.64
CA LEU A 88 -13.86 2.10 -0.49
C LEU A 88 -14.08 2.89 0.80
N PHE A 89 -14.75 4.02 0.68
CA PHE A 89 -15.08 4.96 1.75
C PHE A 89 -16.58 5.13 1.84
N VAL A 90 -17.16 4.70 2.95
CA VAL A 90 -18.61 4.68 3.13
C VAL A 90 -18.95 5.17 4.54
N GLY A 91 -20.00 5.95 4.66
CA GLY A 91 -20.48 6.35 5.98
C GLY A 91 -21.44 7.50 5.96
N SER A 92 -21.91 7.82 7.14
CA SER A 92 -22.83 8.94 7.37
C SER A 92 -22.03 10.20 7.72
N ILE A 93 -22.00 11.18 6.81
CA ILE A 93 -21.31 12.45 7.00
C ILE A 93 -22.28 13.52 7.49
N ILE A 94 -21.72 14.49 8.21
CA ILE A 94 -22.44 15.68 8.64
C ILE A 94 -22.47 16.68 7.49
N VAL A 95 -23.67 17.04 7.06
CA VAL A 95 -23.89 18.11 6.08
C VAL A 95 -24.60 19.26 6.80
N GLY A 96 -24.37 20.49 6.40
CA GLY A 96 -24.88 21.70 7.07
C GLY A 96 -26.26 21.54 7.72
N ASN A 97 -26.53 22.25 8.81
CA ASN A 97 -27.71 22.13 9.65
C ASN A 97 -27.88 20.75 10.35
N ASN A 98 -26.81 20.09 10.75
CA ASN A 98 -26.83 18.80 11.46
C ASN A 98 -27.60 17.69 10.73
N ARG A 99 -27.65 17.74 9.41
CA ARG A 99 -28.23 16.67 8.59
C ARG A 99 -27.17 15.62 8.26
N ASN A 100 -27.58 14.37 8.34
CA ASN A 100 -26.73 13.26 7.93
C ASN A 100 -26.98 12.89 6.47
N ARG A 101 -25.89 12.64 5.76
CA ARG A 101 -25.93 12.11 4.39
C ARG A 101 -25.03 10.87 4.30
N MET A 102 -25.60 9.78 3.82
CA MET A 102 -24.81 8.58 3.49
C MET A 102 -24.02 8.84 2.21
N ILE A 103 -22.74 8.56 2.25
CA ILE A 103 -21.84 8.61 1.09
C ILE A 103 -21.23 7.23 0.85
N ASN A 104 -20.88 7.00 -0.42
CA ASN A 104 -20.18 5.79 -0.86
C ASN A 104 -19.25 6.19 -1.99
N VAL A 105 -17.95 6.19 -1.73
CA VAL A 105 -16.91 6.59 -2.67
C VAL A 105 -15.98 5.40 -2.89
N LEU A 106 -15.92 4.93 -4.12
CA LEU A 106 -15.04 3.86 -4.56
C LEU A 106 -13.90 4.45 -5.38
N VAL A 107 -12.68 4.17 -4.97
CA VAL A 107 -11.44 4.48 -5.71
C VAL A 107 -10.93 3.18 -6.31
N GLU A 108 -11.14 3.03 -7.61
CA GLU A 108 -10.64 1.91 -8.40
C GLU A 108 -9.31 2.31 -9.04
N ASP A 109 -8.41 1.33 -9.14
CA ASP A 109 -7.14 1.44 -9.85
C ASP A 109 -6.35 2.71 -9.51
N PRO A 110 -5.94 2.88 -8.23
CA PRO A 110 -5.14 4.03 -7.83
C PRO A 110 -3.80 4.09 -8.60
N PRO A 111 -3.10 5.25 -8.61
CA PRO A 111 -1.87 5.44 -9.40
C PRO A 111 -0.74 4.47 -9.09
N GLN A 112 -0.75 3.87 -7.91
CA GLN A 112 0.23 2.88 -7.44
C GLN A 112 -0.48 1.77 -6.68
N PRO A 113 0.07 0.54 -6.63
CA PRO A 113 -0.52 -0.54 -5.86
C PRO A 113 -0.67 -0.19 -4.39
N LEU A 114 -1.82 -0.51 -3.82
CA LEU A 114 -2.04 -0.46 -2.38
C LEU A 114 -1.18 -1.50 -1.69
N LEU A 115 -0.58 -1.15 -0.55
CA LEU A 115 0.46 -1.99 0.09
C LEU A 115 -0.10 -2.95 1.13
N SER A 116 -1.18 -2.57 1.78
CA SER A 116 -1.71 -3.36 2.90
C SER A 116 -3.22 -3.21 3.01
N PHE A 117 -3.85 -4.29 3.43
CA PHE A 117 -5.26 -4.27 3.80
C PHE A 117 -5.49 -3.39 5.03
N ARG A 118 -6.53 -2.56 4.95
CA ARG A 118 -6.99 -1.75 6.08
C ARG A 118 -8.50 -1.79 6.16
N TYR A 119 -9.00 -1.96 7.37
CA TYR A 119 -10.38 -1.75 7.75
C TYR A 119 -10.39 -0.84 8.98
N ARG A 120 -11.08 0.26 8.90
CA ARG A 120 -11.18 1.22 10.00
C ARG A 120 -12.54 1.89 10.02
N CYS A 121 -13.12 2.00 11.22
CA CYS A 121 -14.29 2.81 11.51
C CYS A 121 -13.87 3.97 12.41
N ASP A 122 -14.07 5.20 11.97
CA ASP A 122 -13.67 6.40 12.71
C ASP A 122 -14.59 7.60 12.36
N SER A 123 -14.34 8.74 12.97
CA SER A 123 -14.98 10.02 12.65
C SER A 123 -14.43 10.69 11.38
N THR A 124 -13.30 10.21 10.86
CA THR A 124 -12.65 10.63 9.62
C THR A 124 -12.22 9.42 8.81
N PHE A 125 -12.07 9.59 7.50
CA PHE A 125 -11.57 8.52 6.65
C PHE A 125 -10.07 8.29 6.79
N GLU A 126 -9.64 7.04 6.64
CA GLU A 126 -8.22 6.65 6.61
C GLU A 126 -7.68 6.81 5.17
N LEU A 127 -6.98 7.91 4.93
CA LEU A 127 -6.52 8.29 3.59
C LEU A 127 -5.01 8.13 3.37
N THR A 128 -4.25 7.80 4.42
CA THR A 128 -2.79 7.85 4.45
C THR A 128 -2.12 7.13 3.28
N GLN A 129 -2.55 5.91 2.94
CA GLN A 129 -1.93 5.17 1.82
C GLN A 129 -2.15 5.84 0.46
N LEU A 130 -3.32 6.46 0.27
CA LEU A 130 -3.67 7.15 -0.97
C LEU A 130 -3.00 8.53 -1.06
N GLU A 131 -2.92 9.24 0.05
CA GLU A 131 -2.21 10.53 0.13
C GLU A 131 -0.72 10.38 -0.18
N ASP A 132 -0.09 9.33 0.37
CA ASP A 132 1.30 8.97 0.10
C ASP A 132 1.60 8.77 -1.40
N MET A 133 0.60 8.41 -2.21
CA MET A 133 0.74 8.26 -3.67
C MET A 133 0.79 9.59 -4.41
N LEU A 134 0.26 10.67 -3.82
CA LEU A 134 0.26 12.01 -4.41
C LEU A 134 1.50 12.82 -4.08
N ILE A 135 2.23 12.43 -3.04
CA ILE A 135 3.49 13.08 -2.67
C ILE A 135 4.52 12.77 -3.75
N ASP A 136 5.12 13.82 -4.31
CA ASP A 136 6.23 13.68 -5.25
C ASP A 136 7.48 13.24 -4.48
N LYS A 137 7.73 11.93 -4.48
CA LYS A 137 8.90 11.33 -3.84
C LYS A 137 10.09 11.43 -4.80
N LYS A 138 11.22 11.92 -4.30
CA LYS A 138 12.48 11.86 -5.03
C LYS A 138 12.81 10.39 -5.32
N SER A 139 13.18 10.13 -6.57
CA SER A 139 13.65 8.81 -6.98
C SER A 139 15.17 8.82 -7.04
N TYR A 140 15.78 7.74 -6.57
CA TYR A 140 17.21 7.53 -6.56
C TYR A 140 17.54 6.27 -7.35
N GLY A 141 18.48 6.37 -8.29
CA GLY A 141 19.09 5.21 -8.91
C GLY A 141 20.03 4.56 -7.89
N LEU A 142 19.86 3.26 -7.69
CA LEU A 142 20.72 2.45 -6.83
C LEU A 142 21.53 1.52 -7.74
N PHE A 143 22.83 1.53 -7.55
CA PHE A 143 23.74 0.62 -8.24
C PHE A 143 24.58 -0.09 -7.20
N VAL A 144 24.45 -1.42 -7.15
CA VAL A 144 25.22 -2.29 -6.26
C VAL A 144 26.07 -3.18 -7.12
N ILE A 145 27.36 -3.21 -6.85
CA ILE A 145 28.32 -4.03 -7.57
C ILE A 145 29.25 -4.75 -6.61
N ASP A 146 29.44 -6.04 -6.86
CA ASP A 146 30.46 -6.86 -6.23
C ASP A 146 31.29 -7.55 -7.32
N ARG A 147 32.22 -8.43 -6.93
CA ARG A 147 33.13 -9.13 -7.86
C ARG A 147 32.41 -9.94 -8.93
N SER A 148 31.32 -10.58 -8.56
CA SER A 148 30.60 -11.54 -9.39
C SER A 148 29.22 -11.07 -9.79
N GLU A 149 28.70 -10.00 -9.19
CA GLU A 149 27.33 -9.58 -9.37
C GLU A 149 27.22 -8.06 -9.44
N ALA A 150 26.23 -7.59 -10.20
CA ALA A 150 25.82 -6.20 -10.23
C ALA A 150 24.30 -6.13 -10.27
N ALA A 151 23.72 -5.20 -9.53
CA ALA A 151 22.29 -4.93 -9.58
C ALA A 151 22.04 -3.44 -9.75
N PHE A 152 21.05 -3.11 -10.57
CA PHE A 152 20.54 -1.77 -10.74
C PHE A 152 19.06 -1.72 -10.33
N GLY A 153 18.70 -0.70 -9.57
CA GLY A 153 17.32 -0.49 -9.13
C GLY A 153 17.00 0.98 -8.93
N ILE A 154 15.72 1.26 -8.73
CA ILE A 154 15.20 2.60 -8.44
C ILE A 154 14.52 2.56 -7.08
N ALA A 155 14.96 3.43 -6.17
CA ALA A 155 14.30 3.67 -4.89
C ALA A 155 13.43 4.93 -4.99
N THR A 156 12.14 4.79 -4.69
CA THR A 156 11.19 5.92 -4.64
C THR A 156 10.43 5.89 -3.32
N GLY A 157 10.76 6.80 -2.43
CA GLY A 157 10.24 6.80 -1.06
C GLY A 157 10.62 5.51 -0.32
N LYS A 158 9.65 4.69 0.07
CA LYS A 158 9.87 3.41 0.78
C LYS A 158 9.91 2.18 -0.16
N ARG A 159 9.83 2.39 -1.47
CA ARG A 159 9.79 1.30 -2.47
C ARG A 159 11.10 1.21 -3.20
N ILE A 160 11.57 -0.02 -3.40
CA ILE A 160 12.72 -0.33 -4.24
C ILE A 160 12.23 -1.25 -5.36
N HIS A 161 12.52 -0.87 -6.60
CA HIS A 161 12.25 -1.69 -7.78
C HIS A 161 13.57 -2.05 -8.44
N VAL A 162 13.90 -3.35 -8.40
CA VAL A 162 15.09 -3.87 -9.07
C VAL A 162 14.78 -3.95 -10.55
N GLN A 163 15.58 -3.26 -11.38
CA GLN A 163 15.43 -3.21 -12.82
C GLN A 163 16.20 -4.34 -13.48
N GLU A 164 17.41 -4.60 -13.01
CA GLU A 164 18.30 -5.56 -13.63
C GLU A 164 19.27 -6.16 -12.60
N HIS A 165 19.56 -7.42 -12.75
CA HIS A 165 20.55 -8.16 -11.98
C HIS A 165 21.46 -8.92 -12.93
N LEU A 166 22.76 -8.67 -12.87
CA LEU A 166 23.78 -9.24 -13.73
C LEU A 166 24.71 -10.12 -12.90
N VAL A 167 25.00 -11.28 -13.39
CA VAL A 167 25.97 -12.21 -12.78
C VAL A 167 27.16 -12.37 -13.72
N SER A 168 28.37 -12.20 -13.19
CA SER A 168 29.61 -12.37 -13.92
C SER A 168 30.03 -13.83 -13.93
N ASN A 169 30.36 -14.35 -15.11
CA ASN A 169 30.94 -15.69 -15.26
C ASN A 169 32.46 -15.71 -15.09
N ILE A 170 33.08 -14.59 -14.70
CA ILE A 170 34.52 -14.49 -14.50
C ILE A 170 34.86 -15.15 -13.16
N MET A 171 35.60 -16.26 -13.21
CA MET A 171 36.12 -16.91 -12.00
C MET A 171 36.97 -15.93 -11.21
N GLY A 172 36.56 -15.67 -9.96
CA GLY A 172 37.37 -14.90 -9.01
C GLY A 172 38.73 -15.57 -8.80
N LYS A 173 39.80 -14.79 -8.72
CA LYS A 173 41.12 -15.31 -8.36
C LYS A 173 41.00 -16.11 -7.05
N HIS A 174 41.14 -17.41 -7.12
CA HIS A 174 41.41 -18.21 -5.93
C HIS A 174 42.61 -17.60 -5.21
N ARG A 175 42.50 -17.44 -3.91
CA ARG A 175 43.65 -17.09 -3.04
C ARG A 175 44.73 -18.18 -3.13
N GLN A 176 45.43 -18.25 -4.25
CA GLN A 176 46.66 -19.01 -4.41
C GLN A 176 47.81 -18.00 -4.40
N GLY A 177 48.03 -17.35 -3.32
CA GLY A 177 49.04 -16.31 -3.31
C GLY A 177 49.93 -16.25 -2.11
N CYS A 178 49.75 -17.13 -1.15
CA CYS A 178 50.54 -17.04 0.09
C CYS A 178 51.61 -18.11 0.29
N LEU A 179 51.74 -19.02 -0.69
CA LEU A 179 52.75 -20.11 -0.58
C LEU A 179 54.05 -19.86 -1.38
N LEU A 180 54.17 -18.72 -2.08
CA LEU A 180 55.37 -18.38 -2.85
C LEU A 180 56.44 -17.63 -2.06
N TYR A 181 56.21 -17.36 -0.80
CA TYR A 181 57.19 -16.65 0.04
C TYR A 181 58.02 -17.56 0.99
N THR A 182 57.97 -18.87 0.78
CA THR A 182 58.78 -19.81 1.57
C THR A 182 59.98 -20.38 0.80
N SER A 183 60.35 -19.80 -0.35
CA SER A 183 61.64 -20.08 -0.94
C SER A 183 62.72 -19.35 -0.12
N PRO A 184 63.66 -20.07 0.51
CA PRO A 184 64.74 -19.41 1.24
C PRO A 184 65.55 -18.53 0.30
N SER A 185 65.83 -17.32 0.75
CA SER A 185 66.65 -16.35 0.01
C SER A 185 68.01 -16.99 -0.33
N PRO A 186 68.55 -16.71 -1.52
CA PRO A 186 69.93 -17.17 -1.85
C PRO A 186 70.99 -16.76 -0.82
N ARG A 187 70.68 -15.83 0.07
CA ARG A 187 71.59 -15.40 1.16
C ARG A 187 71.64 -16.38 2.32
N ASP A 188 70.64 -17.25 2.48
CA ASP A 188 70.57 -18.17 3.62
C ASP A 188 71.36 -19.49 3.36
N LYS A 189 72.05 -19.59 2.24
CA LYS A 189 72.87 -20.75 1.88
C LYS A 189 74.41 -20.55 2.20
N ARG A 190 74.77 -19.58 3.02
CA ARG A 190 76.12 -19.39 3.48
C ARG A 190 76.17 -19.54 5.00
N GLN A 191 76.16 -20.76 5.45
CA GLN A 191 76.83 -21.24 6.68
C GLN A 191 77.27 -22.67 6.45
#